data_bf0ef66698fe33acbf8a3053736fe813
#
_entry.id   bf0ef66698fe33acbf8a3053736fe813
#
_cell.length_a   1.000
_cell.length_b   1.000
_cell.length_c   1.000
_cell.angle_alpha   90.00
_cell.angle_beta   90.00
_cell.angle_gamma   90.00
#
_symmetry.space_group_name_H-M   'P 1'
#
loop_
_entity.id
_entity.type
_entity.pdbx_description
1 polymer ?
#
loop_
_entity_poly.entity_id
_entity_poly.type
_entity_poly.pdbx_seq_one_letter_code
_entity_poly.pdbx_strand_id
1 'polypeptide(L)'
;MTNLLLWIYDLLGHGPHMFGLAIILFTVLIKLITWPLNASQVKGAQAMQELQNDKEWQDIQKKYAKDREKIAQEQMRIYKERGINPFASCLPTLVQFPIIIGLYQSITHALSVTPFDMLKLARTIYPFQNAQEIIPLNSTFLWMDLGRPEAIQILGFGLPTLALIVALTTYVQSKLTMPTSTNPNDQTAQMTKMMSIYMPLMLGWFALNFASGIAIYFITSNLLGIAQYAATGRANWRNLLPGGDKTTKQPQPISKKK
;
A
#
# COMPACT_ATOMS: atom_id res chain seq x y z
N MET A 1 14.96 9.25 -8.36
CA MET A 1 14.36 9.18 -7.03
C MET A 1 15.35 9.58 -5.95
N THR A 2 16.58 9.08 -5.97
CA THR A 2 17.62 9.43 -4.99
C THR A 2 17.78 10.94 -4.83
N ASN A 3 17.95 11.69 -5.92
CA ASN A 3 18.14 13.14 -5.86
C ASN A 3 16.94 13.91 -5.28
N LEU A 4 15.71 13.44 -5.53
CA LEU A 4 14.52 14.04 -4.93
C LEU A 4 14.47 13.79 -3.41
N LEU A 5 14.82 12.56 -2.97
CA LEU A 5 14.88 12.22 -1.56
C LEU A 5 15.97 13.03 -0.85
N LEU A 6 17.16 13.15 -1.48
CA LEU A 6 18.26 13.94 -0.94
C LEU A 6 17.92 15.44 -0.92
N TRP A 7 17.21 15.95 -1.91
CA TRP A 7 16.76 17.34 -1.92
C TRP A 7 15.80 17.63 -0.76
N ILE A 8 14.85 16.71 -0.48
CA ILE A 8 13.96 16.86 0.68
C ILE A 8 14.76 16.80 1.99
N TYR A 9 15.76 15.92 2.06
CA TYR A 9 16.65 15.82 3.23
C TYR A 9 17.48 17.09 3.45
N ASP A 10 18.03 17.65 2.38
CA ASP A 10 18.79 18.90 2.38
C ASP A 10 17.92 20.06 2.89
N LEU A 11 16.68 20.17 2.41
CA LEU A 11 15.70 21.16 2.84
C LEU A 11 15.35 21.05 4.34
N LEU A 12 15.45 19.87 4.93
CA LEU A 12 15.15 19.62 6.35
C LEU A 12 16.35 19.92 7.28
N GLY A 13 17.58 20.11 6.74
CA GLY A 13 18.74 20.61 7.51
C GLY A 13 19.63 19.55 8.12
N HIS A 14 19.77 18.36 7.55
CA HIS A 14 20.78 17.30 7.83
C HIS A 14 20.85 16.77 9.28
N GLY A 15 19.94 17.16 10.16
CA GLY A 15 19.93 16.77 11.58
C GLY A 15 19.60 15.28 11.80
N PRO A 16 19.75 14.80 13.03
CA PRO A 16 19.24 13.48 13.42
C PRO A 16 17.74 13.39 13.15
N HIS A 17 17.29 12.23 12.69
CA HIS A 17 15.90 11.95 12.30
C HIS A 17 15.41 12.60 10.99
N MET A 18 16.18 13.52 10.38
CA MET A 18 15.73 14.25 9.19
C MET A 18 15.62 13.35 7.95
N PHE A 19 16.45 12.30 7.84
CA PHE A 19 16.34 11.38 6.73
C PHE A 19 15.06 10.52 6.79
N GLY A 20 14.62 10.12 7.99
CA GLY A 20 13.33 9.46 8.18
C GLY A 20 12.14 10.37 7.86
N LEU A 21 12.21 11.65 8.26
CA LEU A 21 11.23 12.66 7.87
C LEU A 21 11.23 12.89 6.35
N ALA A 22 12.41 12.89 5.71
CA ALA A 22 12.51 12.99 4.26
C ALA A 22 11.78 11.83 3.55
N ILE A 23 11.91 10.60 4.05
CA ILE A 23 11.17 9.43 3.53
C ILE A 23 9.66 9.64 3.70
N ILE A 24 9.20 10.13 4.85
CA ILE A 24 7.78 10.41 5.12
C ILE A 24 7.26 11.47 4.14
N LEU A 25 7.94 12.61 4.02
CA LEU A 25 7.54 13.69 3.11
C LEU A 25 7.57 13.27 1.65
N PHE A 26 8.61 12.51 1.24
CA PHE A 26 8.68 11.91 -0.07
C PHE A 26 7.45 11.01 -0.34
N THR A 27 7.08 10.18 0.65
CA THR A 27 5.91 9.31 0.55
C THR A 27 4.62 10.10 0.39
N VAL A 28 4.45 11.18 1.18
CA VAL A 28 3.31 12.09 1.05
C VAL A 28 3.25 12.70 -0.35
N LEU A 29 4.37 13.20 -0.85
CA LEU A 29 4.44 13.79 -2.19
C LEU A 29 4.05 12.79 -3.28
N ILE A 30 4.60 11.57 -3.25
CA ILE A 30 4.24 10.51 -4.19
C ILE A 30 2.76 10.15 -4.09
N LYS A 31 2.20 10.07 -2.88
CA LYS A 31 0.78 9.80 -2.67
C LYS A 31 -0.11 10.91 -3.20
N LEU A 32 0.29 12.17 -3.08
CA LEU A 32 -0.42 13.30 -3.67
C LEU A 32 -0.42 13.25 -5.20
N ILE A 33 0.73 12.95 -5.80
CA ILE A 33 0.85 12.79 -7.26
C ILE A 33 0.00 11.62 -7.76
N THR A 34 0.00 10.50 -7.03
CA THR A 34 -0.76 9.29 -7.40
C THR A 34 -2.22 9.32 -6.92
N TRP A 35 -2.66 10.40 -6.26
CA TRP A 35 -4.02 10.54 -5.72
C TRP A 35 -5.13 10.25 -6.76
N PRO A 36 -5.11 10.83 -7.98
CA PRO A 36 -6.17 10.56 -8.95
C PRO A 36 -6.21 9.08 -9.38
N LEU A 37 -5.05 8.43 -9.46
CA LEU A 37 -4.96 7.01 -9.77
C LEU A 37 -5.55 6.16 -8.65
N ASN A 38 -5.22 6.48 -7.39
CA ASN A 38 -5.77 5.80 -6.22
C ASN A 38 -7.28 6.03 -6.08
N ALA A 39 -7.79 7.22 -6.42
CA ALA A 39 -9.22 7.50 -6.42
C ALA A 39 -9.98 6.65 -7.46
N SER A 40 -9.37 6.41 -8.62
CA SER A 40 -9.93 5.49 -9.64
C SER A 40 -9.96 4.04 -9.13
N GLN A 41 -8.91 3.59 -8.41
CA GLN A 41 -8.88 2.28 -7.77
C GLN A 41 -10.02 2.09 -6.77
N VAL A 42 -10.24 3.10 -5.91
CA VAL A 42 -11.31 3.08 -4.91
C VAL A 42 -12.68 2.94 -5.59
N LYS A 43 -12.92 3.67 -6.68
CA LYS A 43 -14.16 3.55 -7.47
C LYS A 43 -14.31 2.17 -8.10
N GLY A 44 -13.24 1.60 -8.66
CA GLY A 44 -13.24 0.26 -9.23
C GLY A 44 -13.54 -0.82 -8.18
N ALA A 45 -12.91 -0.75 -7.00
CA ALA A 45 -13.17 -1.66 -5.89
C ALA A 45 -14.63 -1.60 -5.41
N GLN A 46 -15.23 -0.40 -5.40
CA GLN A 46 -16.64 -0.23 -5.05
C GLN A 46 -17.59 -0.84 -6.08
N ALA A 47 -17.34 -0.60 -7.37
CA ALA A 47 -18.16 -1.19 -8.42
C ALA A 47 -18.12 -2.73 -8.33
N MET A 48 -16.98 -3.31 -7.98
CA MET A 48 -16.86 -4.75 -7.72
C MET A 48 -17.63 -5.18 -6.47
N GLN A 49 -17.61 -4.37 -5.40
CA GLN A 49 -18.37 -4.66 -4.17
C GLN A 49 -19.89 -4.54 -4.39
N GLU A 50 -20.34 -3.54 -5.15
CA GLU A 50 -21.74 -3.39 -5.52
C GLU A 50 -22.22 -4.61 -6.33
N LEU A 51 -21.42 -5.10 -7.26
CA LEU A 51 -21.72 -6.30 -8.02
C LEU A 51 -21.85 -7.53 -7.11
N GLN A 52 -20.99 -7.70 -6.11
CA GLN A 52 -21.07 -8.84 -5.18
C GLN A 52 -22.39 -8.86 -4.38
N ASN A 53 -22.96 -7.69 -4.13
CA ASN A 53 -24.25 -7.56 -3.43
C ASN A 53 -25.46 -7.55 -4.37
N ASP A 54 -25.24 -7.62 -5.68
CA ASP A 54 -26.31 -7.61 -6.69
C ASP A 54 -27.04 -8.95 -6.75
N LYS A 55 -28.38 -8.89 -6.78
CA LYS A 55 -29.23 -10.09 -6.82
C LYS A 55 -29.00 -10.91 -8.09
N GLU A 56 -28.87 -10.27 -9.26
CA GLU A 56 -28.61 -10.94 -10.52
C GLU A 56 -27.33 -11.77 -10.43
N TRP A 57 -26.25 -11.19 -9.89
CA TRP A 57 -25.00 -11.88 -9.69
C TRP A 57 -25.11 -13.06 -8.72
N GLN A 58 -25.82 -12.87 -7.60
CA GLN A 58 -26.05 -13.94 -6.63
C GLN A 58 -26.87 -15.11 -7.21
N ASP A 59 -27.83 -14.82 -8.05
CA ASP A 59 -28.64 -15.84 -8.72
C ASP A 59 -27.82 -16.62 -9.76
N ILE A 60 -26.96 -15.93 -10.51
CA ILE A 60 -26.00 -16.56 -11.43
C ILE A 60 -25.04 -17.49 -10.67
N GLN A 61 -24.51 -17.05 -9.56
CA GLN A 61 -23.62 -17.87 -8.71
C GLN A 61 -24.32 -19.12 -8.18
N LYS A 62 -25.59 -19.01 -7.77
CA LYS A 62 -26.37 -20.16 -7.32
C LYS A 62 -26.68 -21.12 -8.49
N LYS A 63 -27.07 -20.57 -9.63
CA LYS A 63 -27.45 -21.34 -10.83
C LYS A 63 -26.28 -22.15 -11.37
N TYR A 64 -25.10 -21.58 -11.39
CA TYR A 64 -23.90 -22.21 -11.96
C TYR A 64 -22.87 -22.65 -10.90
N ALA A 65 -23.31 -22.91 -9.66
CA ALA A 65 -22.44 -23.20 -8.50
C ALA A 65 -21.38 -24.33 -8.74
N LYS A 66 -21.68 -25.26 -9.66
CA LYS A 66 -20.80 -26.37 -10.03
C LYS A 66 -19.96 -26.11 -11.28
N ASP A 67 -20.22 -25.02 -12.01
CA ASP A 67 -19.59 -24.70 -13.30
C ASP A 67 -18.83 -23.37 -13.18
N ARG A 68 -17.57 -23.47 -12.75
CA ARG A 68 -16.70 -22.29 -12.53
C ARG A 68 -16.41 -21.51 -13.82
N GLU A 69 -16.39 -22.21 -14.95
CA GLU A 69 -16.12 -21.58 -16.24
C GLU A 69 -17.28 -20.66 -16.65
N LYS A 70 -18.54 -21.15 -16.50
CA LYS A 70 -19.74 -20.34 -16.75
C LYS A 70 -19.83 -19.15 -15.80
N ILE A 71 -19.50 -19.31 -14.50
CA ILE A 71 -19.46 -18.18 -13.56
C ILE A 71 -18.48 -17.12 -14.05
N ALA A 72 -17.27 -17.51 -14.49
CA ALA A 72 -16.28 -16.57 -14.99
C ALA A 72 -16.74 -15.86 -16.28
N GLN A 73 -17.39 -16.57 -17.19
CA GLN A 73 -17.95 -16.00 -18.42
C GLN A 73 -19.06 -14.97 -18.12
N GLU A 74 -20.00 -15.33 -17.25
CA GLU A 74 -21.09 -14.44 -16.84
C GLU A 74 -20.57 -13.20 -16.07
N GLN A 75 -19.56 -13.39 -15.23
CA GLN A 75 -18.89 -12.27 -14.55
C GLN A 75 -18.29 -11.28 -15.55
N MET A 76 -17.58 -11.80 -16.56
CA MET A 76 -17.00 -10.96 -17.60
C MET A 76 -18.08 -10.28 -18.46
N ARG A 77 -19.22 -10.94 -18.70
CA ARG A 77 -20.39 -10.33 -19.38
C ARG A 77 -20.91 -9.14 -18.58
N ILE A 78 -21.17 -9.34 -17.28
CA ILE A 78 -21.69 -8.27 -16.42
C ILE A 78 -20.70 -7.11 -16.30
N TYR A 79 -19.39 -7.38 -16.22
CA TYR A 79 -18.38 -6.34 -16.22
C TYR A 79 -18.46 -5.48 -17.48
N LYS A 80 -18.61 -6.09 -18.65
CA LYS A 80 -18.75 -5.38 -19.93
C LYS A 80 -20.06 -4.57 -19.98
N GLU A 81 -21.17 -5.17 -19.58
CA GLU A 81 -22.49 -4.51 -19.59
C GLU A 81 -22.57 -3.31 -18.65
N ARG A 82 -21.91 -3.41 -17.49
CA ARG A 82 -21.91 -2.32 -16.47
C ARG A 82 -20.72 -1.37 -16.63
N GLY A 83 -19.84 -1.58 -17.60
CA GLY A 83 -18.64 -0.76 -17.81
C GLY A 83 -17.63 -0.85 -16.66
N ILE A 84 -17.61 -1.96 -15.93
CA ILE A 84 -16.66 -2.21 -14.84
C ILE A 84 -15.36 -2.73 -15.42
N ASN A 85 -14.28 -1.99 -15.22
CA ASN A 85 -12.95 -2.42 -15.62
C ASN A 85 -12.25 -3.15 -14.45
N PRO A 86 -12.09 -4.49 -14.50
CA PRO A 86 -11.43 -5.24 -13.43
C PRO A 86 -9.95 -4.87 -13.27
N PHE A 87 -9.29 -4.41 -14.35
CA PHE A 87 -7.89 -4.01 -14.30
C PHE A 87 -7.66 -2.65 -13.63
N ALA A 88 -8.69 -1.81 -13.52
CA ALA A 88 -8.57 -0.52 -12.82
C ALA A 88 -8.19 -0.69 -11.35
N SER A 89 -8.55 -1.81 -10.73
CA SER A 89 -8.23 -2.10 -9.33
C SER A 89 -6.77 -2.51 -9.11
N CYS A 90 -6.11 -3.12 -10.10
CA CYS A 90 -4.72 -3.58 -9.96
C CYS A 90 -3.68 -2.58 -10.52
N LEU A 91 -4.09 -1.61 -11.34
CA LEU A 91 -3.19 -0.63 -11.96
C LEU A 91 -2.31 0.12 -10.95
N PRO A 92 -2.83 0.61 -9.81
CA PRO A 92 -1.99 1.26 -8.80
C PRO A 92 -0.92 0.34 -8.22
N THR A 93 -1.19 -0.95 -8.10
CA THR A 93 -0.21 -1.93 -7.63
C THR A 93 0.96 -2.05 -8.61
N LEU A 94 0.69 -2.04 -9.92
CA LEU A 94 1.74 -2.05 -10.95
C LEU A 94 2.61 -0.78 -10.91
N VAL A 95 2.01 0.38 -10.67
CA VAL A 95 2.75 1.65 -10.51
C VAL A 95 3.55 1.66 -9.21
N GLN A 96 3.10 0.95 -8.19
CA GLN A 96 3.76 0.86 -6.89
C GLN A 96 5.13 0.15 -6.96
N PHE A 97 5.29 -0.89 -7.82
CA PHE A 97 6.54 -1.64 -7.93
C PHE A 97 7.75 -0.78 -8.32
N PRO A 98 7.72 0.03 -9.39
CA PRO A 98 8.82 0.94 -9.71
C PRO A 98 9.15 1.92 -8.58
N ILE A 99 8.14 2.36 -7.83
CA ILE A 99 8.33 3.28 -6.70
C ILE A 99 9.09 2.58 -5.58
N ILE A 100 8.69 1.36 -5.22
CA ILE A 100 9.36 0.57 -4.17
C ILE A 100 10.80 0.27 -4.57
N ILE A 101 11.03 -0.20 -5.80
CA ILE A 101 12.37 -0.51 -6.30
C ILE A 101 13.25 0.73 -6.30
N GLY A 102 12.74 1.85 -6.81
CA GLY A 102 13.48 3.11 -6.85
C GLY A 102 13.77 3.66 -5.46
N LEU A 103 12.85 3.52 -4.51
CA LEU A 103 13.05 3.93 -3.12
C LEU A 103 14.06 3.02 -2.42
N TYR A 104 13.96 1.69 -2.62
CA TYR A 104 14.93 0.73 -2.10
C TYR A 104 16.34 1.09 -2.54
N GLN A 105 16.54 1.27 -3.84
CA GLN A 105 17.82 1.69 -4.39
C GLN A 105 18.27 3.05 -3.83
N SER A 106 17.34 4.00 -3.67
CA SER A 106 17.66 5.33 -3.15
C SER A 106 18.14 5.27 -1.70
N ILE A 107 17.47 4.49 -0.85
CA ILE A 107 17.84 4.33 0.57
C ILE A 107 19.17 3.59 0.69
N THR A 108 19.33 2.47 -0.03
CA THR A 108 20.55 1.67 0.04
C THR A 108 21.78 2.42 -0.50
N HIS A 109 21.61 3.22 -1.56
CA HIS A 109 22.70 4.06 -2.07
C HIS A 109 22.98 5.27 -1.18
N ALA A 110 21.96 5.91 -0.62
CA ALA A 110 22.11 7.08 0.23
C ALA A 110 22.77 6.74 1.59
N LEU A 111 22.42 5.57 2.16
CA LEU A 111 22.93 5.12 3.46
C LEU A 111 24.11 4.13 3.36
N SER A 112 24.75 4.08 2.19
CA SER A 112 25.89 3.21 1.99
C SER A 112 27.10 3.69 2.78
N VAL A 113 27.80 2.74 3.40
CA VAL A 113 28.86 2.99 4.39
C VAL A 113 30.25 2.89 3.77
N THR A 114 30.36 2.39 2.52
CA THR A 114 31.68 2.21 1.90
C THR A 114 32.16 3.51 1.25
N PRO A 115 33.47 3.84 1.35
CA PRO A 115 34.01 5.04 0.71
C PRO A 115 33.77 5.11 -0.80
N PHE A 116 33.75 3.95 -1.46
CA PHE A 116 33.50 3.84 -2.89
C PHE A 116 32.05 4.22 -3.25
N ASP A 117 31.10 3.76 -2.46
CA ASP A 117 29.68 4.05 -2.68
C ASP A 117 29.37 5.52 -2.36
N MET A 118 30.01 6.10 -1.35
CA MET A 118 29.90 7.54 -1.05
C MET A 118 30.42 8.39 -2.22
N LEU A 119 31.55 8.00 -2.82
CA LEU A 119 32.08 8.67 -4.01
C LEU A 119 31.12 8.53 -5.21
N LYS A 120 30.53 7.36 -5.39
CA LYS A 120 29.52 7.11 -6.42
C LYS A 120 28.26 7.94 -6.20
N LEU A 121 27.79 8.03 -4.95
CA LEU A 121 26.69 8.88 -4.56
C LEU A 121 26.99 10.35 -4.88
N ALA A 122 28.15 10.85 -4.45
CA ALA A 122 28.57 12.24 -4.70
C ALA A 122 28.58 12.61 -6.20
N ARG A 123 28.91 11.65 -7.07
CA ARG A 123 28.88 11.85 -8.53
C ARG A 123 27.48 11.84 -9.13
N THR A 124 26.51 11.24 -8.45
CA THR A 124 25.12 11.14 -8.93
C THR A 124 24.21 12.25 -8.39
N ILE A 125 24.66 12.98 -7.38
CA ILE A 125 23.94 14.14 -6.82
C ILE A 125 23.92 15.28 -7.86
N TYR A 126 22.81 15.97 -7.96
CA TYR A 126 22.67 17.10 -8.86
C TYR A 126 23.64 18.25 -8.48
N PRO A 127 24.20 18.98 -9.46
CA PRO A 127 25.22 20.02 -9.22
C PRO A 127 24.78 21.18 -8.32
N PHE A 128 23.47 21.38 -8.16
CA PHE A 128 22.92 22.41 -7.28
C PHE A 128 22.81 21.98 -5.80
N GLN A 129 23.05 20.70 -5.51
CA GLN A 129 23.07 20.15 -4.15
C GLN A 129 24.52 20.04 -3.67
N ASN A 130 24.77 20.48 -2.45
CA ASN A 130 26.09 20.46 -1.86
C ASN A 130 26.40 19.06 -1.32
N ALA A 131 27.01 18.21 -2.14
CA ALA A 131 27.35 16.83 -1.76
C ALA A 131 28.18 16.74 -0.48
N GLN A 132 29.02 17.76 -0.20
CA GLN A 132 29.87 17.81 1.00
C GLN A 132 29.07 18.04 2.29
N GLU A 133 27.92 18.69 2.21
CA GLU A 133 27.05 18.94 3.36
C GLU A 133 26.08 17.78 3.59
N ILE A 134 25.70 17.09 2.51
CA ILE A 134 24.73 15.97 2.55
C ILE A 134 25.39 14.67 3.01
N ILE A 135 26.67 14.44 2.63
CA ILE A 135 27.38 13.18 2.90
C ILE A 135 28.40 13.40 4.04
N PRO A 136 28.42 12.53 5.07
CA PRO A 136 27.61 11.32 5.27
C PRO A 136 26.19 11.63 5.78
N LEU A 137 25.20 10.89 5.30
CA LEU A 137 23.84 11.01 5.76
C LEU A 137 23.65 10.42 7.16
N ASN A 138 22.79 11.06 7.96
CA ASN A 138 22.41 10.52 9.25
C ASN A 138 21.32 9.45 9.08
N SER A 139 21.67 8.18 9.32
CA SER A 139 20.77 7.04 9.17
C SER A 139 19.82 6.85 10.36
N THR A 140 20.02 7.57 11.47
CA THR A 140 19.22 7.39 12.69
C THR A 140 17.82 7.99 12.54
N PHE A 141 16.82 7.22 12.91
CA PHE A 141 15.44 7.70 13.05
C PHE A 141 14.78 7.05 14.27
N LEU A 142 14.40 7.85 15.26
CA LEU A 142 13.92 7.41 16.56
C LEU A 142 14.96 6.45 17.21
N TRP A 143 14.64 5.16 17.32
CA TRP A 143 15.52 4.12 17.90
C TRP A 143 16.19 3.24 16.84
N MET A 144 15.96 3.49 15.54
CA MET A 144 16.35 2.60 14.46
C MET A 144 17.41 3.21 13.53
N ASP A 145 18.17 2.35 12.87
CA ASP A 145 19.00 2.67 11.73
C ASP A 145 18.23 2.39 10.44
N LEU A 146 17.99 3.42 9.65
CA LEU A 146 17.18 3.35 8.43
C LEU A 146 17.82 2.49 7.33
N GLY A 147 19.12 2.27 7.38
CA GLY A 147 19.87 1.44 6.42
C GLY A 147 19.82 -0.06 6.74
N ARG A 148 19.34 -0.46 7.92
CA ARG A 148 19.35 -1.84 8.40
C ARG A 148 17.96 -2.32 8.79
N PRO A 149 17.72 -3.65 8.79
CA PRO A 149 16.51 -4.19 9.39
C PRO A 149 16.45 -3.86 10.88
N GLU A 150 15.27 -3.50 11.36
CA GLU A 150 15.06 -3.15 12.78
C GLU A 150 14.73 -4.38 13.61
N ALA A 151 15.33 -4.47 14.80
CA ALA A 151 14.94 -5.37 15.85
C ALA A 151 15.22 -4.74 17.22
N ILE A 152 14.16 -4.53 18.00
CA ILE A 152 14.30 -4.08 19.40
C ILE A 152 14.63 -5.28 20.27
N GLN A 153 15.72 -5.20 21.02
CA GLN A 153 16.10 -6.22 21.99
C GLN A 153 15.22 -6.09 23.25
N ILE A 154 14.27 -7.00 23.41
CA ILE A 154 13.42 -7.09 24.62
C ILE A 154 13.69 -8.44 25.29
N LEU A 155 14.20 -8.44 26.51
CA LEU A 155 14.49 -9.66 27.30
C LEU A 155 15.37 -10.68 26.55
N GLY A 156 16.33 -10.22 25.71
CA GLY A 156 17.20 -11.10 24.93
C GLY A 156 16.63 -11.60 23.60
N PHE A 157 15.38 -11.25 23.29
CA PHE A 157 14.75 -11.55 22.01
C PHE A 157 14.69 -10.29 21.12
N GLY A 158 15.14 -10.41 19.87
CA GLY A 158 14.99 -9.37 18.87
C GLY A 158 13.53 -9.29 18.39
N LEU A 159 12.75 -8.31 18.89
CA LEU A 159 11.36 -8.10 18.43
C LEU A 159 11.34 -7.16 17.24
N PRO A 160 10.89 -7.62 16.07
CA PRO A 160 10.82 -6.80 14.85
C PRO A 160 9.57 -5.91 14.87
N THR A 161 9.63 -4.80 15.61
CA THR A 161 8.45 -3.95 15.84
C THR A 161 7.92 -3.31 14.57
N LEU A 162 8.81 -2.85 13.68
CA LEU A 162 8.40 -2.27 12.39
C LEU A 162 7.70 -3.29 11.50
N ALA A 163 8.18 -4.52 11.44
CA ALA A 163 7.55 -5.57 10.64
C ALA A 163 6.12 -5.85 11.13
N LEU A 164 5.92 -5.88 12.46
CA LEU A 164 4.59 -6.02 13.04
C LEU A 164 3.68 -4.84 12.71
N ILE A 165 4.19 -3.61 12.79
CA ILE A 165 3.43 -2.40 12.44
C ILE A 165 3.09 -2.38 10.94
N VAL A 166 4.02 -2.77 10.06
CA VAL A 166 3.76 -2.92 8.62
C VAL A 166 2.66 -3.94 8.37
N ALA A 167 2.75 -5.13 8.97
CA ALA A 167 1.74 -6.17 8.82
C ALA A 167 0.37 -5.69 9.32
N LEU A 168 0.31 -5.06 10.49
CA LEU A 168 -0.92 -4.54 11.08
C LEU A 168 -1.55 -3.44 10.22
N THR A 169 -0.78 -2.43 9.83
CA THR A 169 -1.29 -1.32 9.01
C THR A 169 -1.73 -1.79 7.63
N THR A 170 -1.02 -2.75 7.02
CA THR A 170 -1.41 -3.37 5.75
C THR A 170 -2.69 -4.20 5.92
N TYR A 171 -2.84 -4.94 7.01
CA TYR A 171 -4.06 -5.69 7.29
C TYR A 171 -5.27 -4.76 7.45
N VAL A 172 -5.14 -3.70 8.24
CA VAL A 172 -6.20 -2.69 8.41
C VAL A 172 -6.57 -2.07 7.07
N GLN A 173 -5.59 -1.64 6.28
CA GLN A 173 -5.83 -1.09 4.95
C GLN A 173 -6.53 -2.09 4.03
N SER A 174 -6.09 -3.35 4.00
CA SER A 174 -6.71 -4.40 3.18
C SER A 174 -8.18 -4.61 3.55
N LYS A 175 -8.49 -4.65 4.84
CA LYS A 175 -9.86 -4.79 5.33
C LYS A 175 -10.78 -3.63 4.95
N LEU A 176 -10.22 -2.42 4.87
CA LEU A 176 -10.99 -1.23 4.49
C LEU A 176 -11.17 -1.09 2.97
N THR A 177 -10.22 -1.57 2.17
CA THR A 177 -10.17 -1.35 0.72
C THR A 177 -10.68 -2.51 -0.11
N MET A 178 -10.60 -3.75 0.42
CA MET A 178 -11.02 -4.93 -0.33
C MET A 178 -12.54 -5.16 -0.22
N PRO A 179 -13.20 -5.54 -1.33
CA PRO A 179 -14.61 -5.88 -1.32
C PRO A 179 -14.85 -7.13 -0.46
N THR A 180 -15.84 -7.06 0.41
CA THR A 180 -16.31 -8.22 1.17
C THR A 180 -17.41 -8.92 0.38
N SER A 181 -17.24 -10.21 0.11
CA SER A 181 -18.27 -11.03 -0.50
C SER A 181 -19.12 -11.71 0.56
N THR A 182 -20.43 -11.69 0.38
CA THR A 182 -21.40 -12.34 1.30
C THR A 182 -21.45 -13.86 1.14
N ASN A 183 -20.97 -14.41 0.03
CA ASN A 183 -20.95 -15.84 -0.24
C ASN A 183 -19.57 -16.46 0.03
N PRO A 184 -19.42 -17.30 1.06
CA PRO A 184 -18.12 -17.93 1.39
C PRO A 184 -17.62 -18.91 0.32
N ASN A 185 -18.49 -19.39 -0.55
CA ASN A 185 -18.17 -20.30 -1.65
C ASN A 185 -17.79 -19.59 -2.96
N ASP A 186 -17.81 -18.26 -2.98
CA ASP A 186 -17.42 -17.49 -4.14
C ASP A 186 -15.89 -17.51 -4.30
N GLN A 187 -15.42 -17.80 -5.50
CA GLN A 187 -14.01 -17.81 -5.85
C GLN A 187 -13.38 -16.43 -5.59
N THR A 188 -14.11 -15.35 -5.86
CA THR A 188 -13.68 -13.98 -5.60
C THR A 188 -13.56 -13.71 -4.10
N ALA A 189 -14.49 -14.22 -3.28
CA ALA A 189 -14.43 -14.13 -1.81
C ALA A 189 -13.22 -14.87 -1.26
N GLN A 190 -12.96 -16.08 -1.75
CA GLN A 190 -11.81 -16.88 -1.34
C GLN A 190 -10.50 -16.17 -1.71
N MET A 191 -10.40 -15.64 -2.93
CA MET A 191 -9.22 -14.90 -3.40
C MET A 191 -9.01 -13.61 -2.59
N THR A 192 -10.05 -12.86 -2.31
CA THR A 192 -10.00 -11.65 -1.47
C THR A 192 -9.58 -11.97 -0.04
N LYS A 193 -10.12 -13.05 0.54
CA LYS A 193 -9.74 -13.52 1.88
C LYS A 193 -8.27 -13.95 1.94
N MET A 194 -7.81 -14.72 0.97
CA MET A 194 -6.40 -15.09 0.85
C MET A 194 -5.53 -13.83 0.75
N MET A 195 -5.87 -12.92 -0.13
CA MET A 195 -5.10 -11.70 -0.36
C MET A 195 -5.08 -10.78 0.88
N SER A 196 -6.18 -10.70 1.64
CA SER A 196 -6.27 -9.91 2.87
C SER A 196 -5.45 -10.46 4.03
N ILE A 197 -5.05 -11.72 4.00
CA ILE A 197 -4.23 -12.37 5.04
C ILE A 197 -2.79 -12.56 4.56
N TYR A 198 -2.59 -13.12 3.36
CA TYR A 198 -1.25 -13.42 2.86
C TYR A 198 -0.43 -12.17 2.53
N MET A 199 -1.07 -11.13 1.99
CA MET A 199 -0.36 -9.90 1.62
C MET A 199 0.24 -9.16 2.84
N PRO A 200 -0.50 -8.94 3.95
CA PRO A 200 0.07 -8.37 5.16
C PRO A 200 1.20 -9.22 5.76
N LEU A 201 1.03 -10.55 5.77
CA LEU A 201 2.06 -11.47 6.29
C LEU A 201 3.31 -11.44 5.41
N MET A 202 3.16 -11.45 4.09
CA MET A 202 4.26 -11.36 3.15
C MET A 202 5.01 -10.03 3.28
N LEU A 203 4.29 -8.90 3.37
CA LEU A 203 4.93 -7.59 3.56
C LEU A 203 5.59 -7.46 4.94
N GLY A 204 5.00 -8.03 5.99
CA GLY A 204 5.63 -8.13 7.30
C GLY A 204 6.93 -8.94 7.23
N TRP A 205 6.92 -10.09 6.55
CA TRP A 205 8.11 -10.90 6.34
C TRP A 205 9.19 -10.17 5.52
N PHE A 206 8.81 -9.45 4.47
CA PHE A 206 9.74 -8.59 3.74
C PHE A 206 10.34 -7.51 4.64
N ALA A 207 9.53 -6.89 5.51
CA ALA A 207 10.00 -5.87 6.44
C ALA A 207 11.04 -6.38 7.45
N LEU A 208 11.10 -7.69 7.71
CA LEU A 208 12.14 -8.32 8.53
C LEU A 208 13.53 -8.29 7.86
N ASN A 209 13.56 -8.27 6.52
CA ASN A 209 14.78 -8.45 5.74
C ASN A 209 15.24 -7.15 5.06
N PHE A 210 14.35 -6.17 4.95
CA PHE A 210 14.67 -4.91 4.31
C PHE A 210 15.08 -3.82 5.30
N ALA A 211 15.79 -2.84 4.80
CA ALA A 211 16.15 -1.64 5.53
C ALA A 211 14.90 -0.95 6.15
N SER A 212 15.02 -0.51 7.40
CA SER A 212 13.92 0.10 8.18
C SER A 212 13.29 1.31 7.49
N GLY A 213 14.04 2.02 6.65
CA GLY A 213 13.51 3.13 5.84
C GLY A 213 12.38 2.70 4.90
N ILE A 214 12.41 1.44 4.39
CA ILE A 214 11.33 0.91 3.54
C ILE A 214 10.11 0.58 4.38
N ALA A 215 10.30 0.08 5.59
CA ALA A 215 9.19 -0.16 6.52
C ALA A 215 8.46 1.14 6.86
N ILE A 216 9.18 2.25 7.10
CA ILE A 216 8.60 3.59 7.30
C ILE A 216 7.78 4.02 6.09
N TYR A 217 8.32 3.81 4.88
CA TYR A 217 7.57 4.08 3.66
C TYR A 217 6.24 3.30 3.60
N PHE A 218 6.25 1.99 3.89
CA PHE A 218 5.03 1.18 3.89
C PHE A 218 4.04 1.65 4.95
N ILE A 219 4.49 1.90 6.18
CA ILE A 219 3.63 2.40 7.26
C ILE A 219 2.99 3.72 6.85
N THR A 220 3.78 4.69 6.39
CA THR A 220 3.30 6.00 5.95
C THR A 220 2.32 5.86 4.78
N SER A 221 2.65 5.04 3.80
CA SER A 221 1.82 4.76 2.63
C SER A 221 0.48 4.14 3.02
N ASN A 222 0.47 3.20 3.96
CA ASN A 222 -0.73 2.55 4.47
C ASN A 222 -1.61 3.55 5.24
N LEU A 223 -1.02 4.34 6.14
CA LEU A 223 -1.75 5.36 6.90
C LEU A 223 -2.39 6.40 5.99
N LEU A 224 -1.66 6.88 4.99
CA LEU A 224 -2.21 7.81 3.99
C LEU A 224 -3.31 7.17 3.15
N GLY A 225 -3.18 5.89 2.81
CA GLY A 225 -4.21 5.13 2.12
C GLY A 225 -5.49 4.98 2.96
N ILE A 226 -5.35 4.68 4.24
CA ILE A 226 -6.46 4.61 5.20
C ILE A 226 -7.13 5.98 5.33
N ALA A 227 -6.34 7.05 5.49
CA ALA A 227 -6.84 8.42 5.59
C ALA A 227 -7.59 8.84 4.32
N GLN A 228 -7.05 8.54 3.14
CA GLN A 228 -7.69 8.79 1.85
C GLN A 228 -9.04 8.05 1.74
N TYR A 229 -9.09 6.80 2.16
CA TYR A 229 -10.31 5.99 2.12
C TYR A 229 -11.36 6.51 3.11
N ALA A 230 -10.92 6.94 4.30
CA ALA A 230 -11.77 7.57 5.29
C ALA A 230 -12.32 8.93 4.81
N ALA A 231 -11.48 9.76 4.18
CA ALA A 231 -11.89 11.06 3.65
C ALA A 231 -12.94 10.96 2.53
N THR A 232 -12.98 9.85 1.80
CA THR A 232 -14.02 9.60 0.79
C THR A 232 -15.38 9.22 1.40
N GLY A 233 -15.49 9.12 2.73
CA GLY A 233 -16.70 8.71 3.44
C GLY A 233 -17.09 7.25 3.24
N ARG A 234 -16.20 6.44 2.72
CA ARG A 234 -16.45 5.08 2.21
C ARG A 234 -15.76 4.00 3.05
N ALA A 235 -15.04 4.40 4.09
CA ALA A 235 -14.40 3.48 5.00
C ALA A 235 -15.44 2.71 5.82
N ASN A 236 -15.57 1.41 5.54
CA ASN A 236 -16.45 0.56 6.32
C ASN A 236 -15.69 0.02 7.54
N TRP A 237 -15.62 0.84 8.59
CA TRP A 237 -14.95 0.50 9.85
C TRP A 237 -15.51 -0.77 10.52
N ARG A 238 -16.75 -1.15 10.17
CA ARG A 238 -17.38 -2.39 10.67
C ARG A 238 -16.67 -3.65 10.19
N ASN A 239 -15.99 -3.60 9.05
CA ASN A 239 -15.20 -4.73 8.53
C ASN A 239 -13.99 -5.07 9.41
N LEU A 240 -13.58 -4.17 10.31
CA LEU A 240 -12.50 -4.42 11.28
C LEU A 240 -12.97 -5.25 12.47
N LEU A 241 -14.28 -5.25 12.77
CA LEU A 241 -14.83 -5.99 13.89
C LEU A 241 -15.16 -7.42 13.47
N PRO A 242 -14.76 -8.46 14.24
CA PRO A 242 -15.19 -9.83 13.99
C PRO A 242 -16.70 -9.92 14.16
N GLY A 243 -17.43 -10.20 13.06
CA GLY A 243 -18.90 -10.30 13.04
C GLY A 243 -19.65 -9.12 12.43
N GLY A 244 -18.96 -8.07 11.93
CA GLY A 244 -19.56 -6.86 11.41
C GLY A 244 -20.33 -6.96 10.07
N ASP A 245 -20.47 -8.15 9.49
CA ASP A 245 -20.79 -8.37 8.08
C ASP A 245 -22.26 -8.62 7.72
N LYS A 246 -23.24 -8.23 8.52
CA LYS A 246 -24.61 -8.65 8.20
C LYS A 246 -25.62 -7.58 7.74
N THR A 247 -25.30 -6.29 7.80
CA THR A 247 -26.27 -5.27 7.31
C THR A 247 -25.59 -3.98 6.85
N THR A 248 -25.05 -3.98 5.66
CA THR A 248 -24.70 -2.71 5.02
C THR A 248 -25.94 -2.09 4.41
N LYS A 249 -26.42 -0.97 4.97
CA LYS A 249 -27.36 -0.09 4.25
C LYS A 249 -26.67 0.30 2.94
N GLN A 250 -27.30 -0.07 1.83
CA GLN A 250 -26.85 0.25 0.48
C GLN A 250 -26.55 1.76 0.36
N PRO A 251 -25.40 2.16 -0.17
CA PRO A 251 -25.27 3.47 -0.78
C PRO A 251 -26.29 3.53 -1.93
N GLN A 252 -27.07 4.60 -1.99
CA GLN A 252 -28.07 4.76 -3.06
C GLN A 252 -27.36 4.72 -4.43
N PRO A 253 -27.95 4.04 -5.43
CA PRO A 253 -27.37 3.96 -6.75
C PRO A 253 -27.21 5.36 -7.32
N ILE A 254 -26.04 5.64 -7.86
CA ILE A 254 -25.76 6.89 -8.58
C ILE A 254 -26.75 6.95 -9.74
N SER A 255 -27.73 7.85 -9.64
CA SER A 255 -28.69 8.15 -10.68
C SER A 255 -27.96 8.38 -12.00
N LYS A 256 -28.22 7.54 -13.01
CA LYS A 256 -27.78 7.77 -14.38
C LYS A 256 -28.37 9.12 -14.82
N LYS A 257 -27.52 10.16 -14.89
CA LYS A 257 -27.87 11.30 -15.74
C LYS A 257 -27.83 10.83 -17.19
N LYS A 258 -29.02 10.92 -17.81
CA LYS A 258 -29.20 10.76 -19.26
C LYS A 258 -28.36 11.76 -20.03
#